data_c9668a218a6c4ad3526412939c9287bb
#
_entry.id   c9668a218a6c4ad3526412939c9287bb
#
_cell.length_a   1.000
_cell.length_b   1.000
_cell.length_c   1.000
_cell.angle_alpha   90.00
_cell.angle_beta   90.00
_cell.angle_gamma   90.00
#
_symmetry.space_group_name_H-M   'P 1'
#
loop_
_entity.id
_entity.type
_entity.pdbx_description
1 polymer ?
#
loop_
_entity_poly.entity_id
_entity_poly.type
_entity_poly.pdbx_seq_one_letter_code
_entity_poly.pdbx_strand_id
1 'polypeptide(L)'
;MKFLEVMNFDTVDDPVKTEEFIYQQLKSQASTLKTNYVYVGMPIAFLLNKVGISQTQLLINKICAKHPDEKLFFVCQHIQVNQLNFHGHLVFSPHATVLDSYVPIPHYSCNYDQAFSRPWEEREYTFSFMGSFITHPVRRKIYEHLSARDDSVAIDTGMWHFEGHPEKQQHNRQRYIELLGNTKYSLCPRGTGPSSIRIWEAMAMGSCPVIISDFLKMPLEKELSTT
;
A
#
# COMPACT_ATOMS: atom_id res chain seq x y z
N MET A 1 17.43 13.69 -13.10
CA MET A 1 16.14 14.15 -12.53
C MET A 1 16.40 15.22 -11.48
N LYS A 2 15.62 16.29 -11.46
CA LYS A 2 15.66 17.30 -10.39
C LYS A 2 14.91 16.76 -9.17
N PHE A 3 15.47 16.99 -7.99
CA PHE A 3 14.96 16.51 -6.70
C PHE A 3 14.74 17.71 -5.79
N LEU A 4 13.51 17.92 -5.35
CA LEU A 4 13.14 18.98 -4.40
C LEU A 4 12.89 18.33 -3.05
N GLU A 5 13.87 18.37 -2.14
CA GLU A 5 13.74 17.87 -0.78
C GLU A 5 12.99 18.91 0.08
N VAL A 6 11.75 18.60 0.45
CA VAL A 6 10.93 19.47 1.30
C VAL A 6 11.08 19.09 2.77
N MET A 7 11.22 17.79 3.04
CA MET A 7 11.41 17.26 4.38
C MET A 7 12.25 15.99 4.31
N ASN A 8 13.18 15.84 5.25
CA ASN A 8 13.98 14.62 5.32
C ASN A 8 13.17 13.49 5.96
N PHE A 9 13.11 12.34 5.27
CA PHE A 9 12.41 11.15 5.73
C PHE A 9 13.08 10.50 6.96
N ASP A 10 14.38 10.73 7.18
CA ASP A 10 15.09 10.21 8.36
C ASP A 10 14.56 10.80 9.69
N THR A 11 13.80 11.90 9.60
CA THR A 11 13.17 12.56 10.77
C THR A 11 11.73 12.13 11.01
N VAL A 12 11.21 11.16 10.21
CA VAL A 12 9.82 10.69 10.25
C VAL A 12 9.73 9.45 11.13
N ASP A 13 8.98 9.54 12.21
CA ASP A 13 8.76 8.46 13.17
C ASP A 13 7.53 7.57 12.90
N ASP A 14 6.89 7.76 11.74
CA ASP A 14 5.69 7.04 11.30
C ASP A 14 6.03 6.07 10.15
N PRO A 15 5.45 4.86 10.09
CA PRO A 15 5.77 3.85 9.10
C PRO A 15 5.24 4.18 7.69
N VAL A 16 5.79 5.22 7.06
CA VAL A 16 5.48 5.62 5.66
C VAL A 16 6.35 4.88 4.65
N LYS A 17 6.47 3.55 4.81
CA LYS A 17 7.46 2.70 4.14
C LYS A 17 7.47 2.78 2.62
N THR A 18 6.31 2.95 1.97
CA THR A 18 6.26 3.09 0.51
C THR A 18 6.85 4.42 0.05
N GLU A 19 6.49 5.53 0.71
CA GLU A 19 7.02 6.85 0.40
C GLU A 19 8.51 6.92 0.70
N GLU A 20 8.93 6.41 1.86
CA GLU A 20 10.34 6.35 2.30
C GLU A 20 11.19 5.55 1.29
N PHE A 21 10.77 4.35 0.92
CA PHE A 21 11.47 3.52 -0.04
C PHE A 21 11.66 4.24 -1.38
N ILE A 22 10.59 4.84 -1.93
CA ILE A 22 10.65 5.55 -3.19
C ILE A 22 11.55 6.78 -3.08
N TYR A 23 11.47 7.53 -1.99
CA TYR A 23 12.34 8.67 -1.72
C TYR A 23 13.82 8.26 -1.76
N GLN A 24 14.21 7.19 -1.06
CA GLN A 24 15.58 6.71 -1.04
C GLN A 24 16.05 6.24 -2.42
N GLN A 25 15.21 5.48 -3.14
CA GLN A 25 15.53 5.03 -4.50
C GLN A 25 15.73 6.21 -5.47
N LEU A 26 14.82 7.17 -5.47
CA LEU A 26 14.91 8.32 -6.35
C LEU A 26 16.08 9.25 -5.98
N LYS A 27 16.38 9.42 -4.68
CA LYS A 27 17.52 10.20 -4.21
C LYS A 27 18.84 9.59 -4.68
N SER A 28 18.99 8.27 -4.56
CA SER A 28 20.22 7.55 -4.99
C SER A 28 20.43 7.58 -6.51
N GLN A 29 19.34 7.63 -7.29
CA GLN A 29 19.37 7.57 -8.76
C GLN A 29 19.13 8.92 -9.44
N ALA A 30 19.03 10.02 -8.70
CA ALA A 30 18.65 11.33 -9.24
C ALA A 30 19.57 11.83 -10.36
N SER A 31 20.87 11.53 -10.29
CA SER A 31 21.87 11.92 -11.31
C SER A 31 21.74 11.12 -12.62
N THR A 32 21.24 9.90 -12.56
CA THR A 32 21.15 8.97 -13.72
C THR A 32 19.80 9.04 -14.43
N LEU A 33 18.74 9.38 -13.71
CA LEU A 33 17.38 9.45 -14.27
C LEU A 33 17.21 10.66 -15.18
N LYS A 34 16.95 10.41 -16.48
CA LYS A 34 16.70 11.44 -17.49
C LYS A 34 15.20 11.71 -17.60
N THR A 35 14.71 12.73 -16.94
CA THR A 35 13.33 13.19 -17.01
C THR A 35 13.24 14.70 -16.83
N ASN A 36 12.19 15.32 -17.36
CA ASN A 36 11.86 16.74 -17.16
C ASN A 36 10.92 16.95 -15.94
N TYR A 37 10.59 15.88 -15.23
CA TYR A 37 9.84 15.98 -13.98
C TYR A 37 10.75 16.27 -12.79
N VAL A 38 10.21 16.96 -11.80
CA VAL A 38 10.83 17.26 -10.51
C VAL A 38 10.13 16.45 -9.43
N TYR A 39 10.86 15.58 -8.76
CA TYR A 39 10.31 14.86 -7.60
C TYR A 39 10.21 15.77 -6.40
N VAL A 40 9.04 15.79 -5.75
CA VAL A 40 8.81 16.48 -4.49
C VAL A 40 8.95 15.49 -3.33
N GLY A 41 10.13 15.47 -2.72
CA GLY A 41 10.45 14.62 -1.56
C GLY A 41 9.78 15.15 -0.30
N MET A 42 8.55 14.71 -0.04
CA MET A 42 7.71 15.11 1.08
C MET A 42 6.93 13.91 1.61
N PRO A 43 7.02 13.57 2.92
CA PRO A 43 6.30 12.45 3.53
C PRO A 43 4.82 12.80 3.74
N ILE A 44 4.03 12.74 2.66
CA ILE A 44 2.65 13.22 2.64
C ILE A 44 1.77 12.41 3.62
N ALA A 45 1.94 11.10 3.69
CA ALA A 45 1.16 10.28 4.61
C ALA A 45 1.43 10.62 6.07
N PHE A 46 2.69 10.86 6.43
CA PHE A 46 3.05 11.35 7.76
C PHE A 46 2.39 12.70 8.08
N LEU A 47 2.45 13.65 7.15
CA LEU A 47 1.84 14.96 7.32
C LEU A 47 0.32 14.86 7.47
N LEU A 48 -0.34 14.01 6.69
CA LEU A 48 -1.78 13.78 6.83
C LEU A 48 -2.14 13.25 8.23
N ASN A 49 -1.32 12.33 8.78
CA ASN A 49 -1.52 11.78 10.12
C ASN A 49 -1.23 12.80 11.23
N LYS A 50 -0.19 13.63 11.09
CA LYS A 50 0.27 14.53 12.17
C LYS A 50 -0.42 15.90 12.18
N VAL A 51 -0.64 16.49 10.99
CA VAL A 51 -1.16 17.87 10.89
C VAL A 51 -2.48 17.96 10.12
N GLY A 52 -2.94 16.87 9.54
CA GLY A 52 -4.23 16.76 8.84
C GLY A 52 -4.23 17.34 7.42
N ILE A 53 -5.38 17.18 6.76
CA ILE A 53 -5.57 17.52 5.34
C ILE A 53 -5.30 19.00 5.05
N SER A 54 -5.87 19.90 5.86
CA SER A 54 -5.79 21.34 5.59
C SER A 54 -4.36 21.87 5.62
N GLN A 55 -3.54 21.47 6.59
CA GLN A 55 -2.16 21.92 6.69
C GLN A 55 -1.28 21.28 5.61
N THR A 56 -1.51 20.00 5.31
CA THR A 56 -0.82 19.31 4.21
C THR A 56 -1.13 19.98 2.87
N GLN A 57 -2.39 20.33 2.63
CA GLN A 57 -2.81 21.06 1.41
C GLN A 57 -2.15 22.42 1.29
N LEU A 58 -2.07 23.19 2.40
CA LEU A 58 -1.38 24.48 2.38
C LEU A 58 0.09 24.35 2.00
N LEU A 59 0.76 23.29 2.42
CA LEU A 59 2.15 23.03 2.07
C LEU A 59 2.27 22.68 0.57
N ILE A 60 1.41 21.82 0.06
CA ILE A 60 1.36 21.48 -1.37
C ILE A 60 1.14 22.75 -2.21
N ASN A 61 0.17 23.60 -1.84
CA ASN A 61 -0.12 24.86 -2.52
C ASN A 61 1.11 25.78 -2.57
N LYS A 62 1.84 25.91 -1.46
CA LYS A 62 3.05 26.73 -1.41
C LYS A 62 4.16 26.19 -2.31
N ILE A 63 4.32 24.87 -2.39
CA ILE A 63 5.30 24.22 -3.26
C ILE A 63 4.94 24.48 -4.73
N CYS A 64 3.70 24.20 -5.13
CA CYS A 64 3.24 24.41 -6.50
C CYS A 64 3.36 25.88 -6.92
N ALA A 65 3.02 26.83 -6.05
CA ALA A 65 3.13 28.26 -6.32
C ALA A 65 4.57 28.74 -6.47
N LYS A 66 5.55 28.10 -5.82
CA LYS A 66 6.98 28.41 -5.99
C LYS A 66 7.61 27.81 -7.26
N HIS A 67 6.96 26.88 -7.89
CA HIS A 67 7.46 26.11 -9.03
C HIS A 67 6.44 26.08 -10.19
N PRO A 68 5.92 27.24 -10.66
CA PRO A 68 4.78 27.31 -11.60
C PRO A 68 5.09 26.71 -12.96
N ASP A 69 6.35 26.76 -13.41
CA ASP A 69 6.78 26.27 -14.72
C ASP A 69 7.36 24.85 -14.69
N GLU A 70 7.42 24.22 -13.52
CA GLU A 70 8.00 22.90 -13.36
C GLU A 70 6.91 21.81 -13.38
N LYS A 71 7.23 20.69 -14.02
CA LYS A 71 6.39 19.48 -13.96
C LYS A 71 6.72 18.72 -12.69
N LEU A 72 5.97 18.96 -11.62
CA LEU A 72 6.17 18.27 -10.35
C LEU A 72 5.54 16.88 -10.37
N PHE A 73 6.10 15.97 -9.55
CA PHE A 73 5.40 14.76 -9.18
C PHE A 73 5.55 14.45 -7.70
N PHE A 74 4.52 13.82 -7.15
CA PHE A 74 4.36 13.49 -5.76
C PHE A 74 4.16 11.98 -5.59
N VAL A 75 4.53 11.47 -4.42
CA VAL A 75 4.20 10.10 -4.01
C VAL A 75 3.38 10.19 -2.73
N CYS A 76 2.24 9.50 -2.67
CA CYS A 76 1.40 9.47 -1.48
C CYS A 76 0.79 8.09 -1.26
N GLN A 77 1.15 7.46 -0.12
CA GLN A 77 0.61 6.16 0.27
C GLN A 77 -0.64 6.24 1.16
N HIS A 78 -1.08 7.43 1.53
CA HIS A 78 -2.22 7.60 2.43
C HIS A 78 -3.56 7.37 1.73
N ILE A 79 -4.51 6.74 2.44
CA ILE A 79 -5.86 6.45 1.92
C ILE A 79 -6.67 7.69 1.56
N GLN A 80 -6.34 8.85 2.13
CA GLN A 80 -6.99 10.14 1.87
C GLN A 80 -6.31 10.96 0.76
N VAL A 81 -5.45 10.36 -0.05
CA VAL A 81 -4.75 11.05 -1.15
C VAL A 81 -5.73 11.79 -2.08
N ASN A 82 -6.92 11.24 -2.31
CA ASN A 82 -7.97 11.83 -3.14
C ASN A 82 -8.65 13.07 -2.54
N GLN A 83 -8.36 13.40 -1.28
CA GLN A 83 -8.83 14.64 -0.63
C GLN A 83 -7.85 15.80 -0.79
N LEU A 84 -6.69 15.55 -1.42
CA LEU A 84 -5.69 16.56 -1.71
C LEU A 84 -5.78 17.02 -3.17
N ASN A 85 -5.55 18.31 -3.40
CA ASN A 85 -5.42 18.89 -4.72
C ASN A 85 -3.94 19.11 -5.06
N PHE A 86 -3.46 18.40 -6.06
CA PHE A 86 -2.08 18.51 -6.57
C PHE A 86 -1.96 19.42 -7.79
N HIS A 87 -2.97 20.25 -8.08
CA HIS A 87 -2.96 21.26 -9.16
C HIS A 87 -2.60 20.70 -10.54
N GLY A 88 -3.05 19.49 -10.86
CA GLY A 88 -2.75 18.85 -12.15
C GLY A 88 -1.36 18.23 -12.26
N HIS A 89 -0.56 18.27 -11.21
CA HIS A 89 0.72 17.58 -11.16
C HIS A 89 0.54 16.06 -11.02
N LEU A 90 1.57 15.32 -11.40
CA LEU A 90 1.56 13.87 -11.40
C LEU A 90 1.61 13.32 -9.95
N VAL A 91 0.77 12.34 -9.67
CA VAL A 91 0.73 11.68 -8.35
C VAL A 91 0.84 10.18 -8.51
N PHE A 92 1.79 9.59 -7.79
CA PHE A 92 1.94 8.15 -7.68
C PHE A 92 1.34 7.67 -6.35
N SER A 93 0.43 6.70 -6.41
CA SER A 93 -0.23 6.20 -5.20
C SER A 93 -0.60 4.72 -5.30
N PRO A 94 -0.40 3.95 -4.23
CA PRO A 94 -0.95 2.60 -4.14
C PRO A 94 -2.48 2.59 -3.99
N HIS A 95 -3.09 3.74 -3.73
CA HIS A 95 -4.54 3.93 -3.64
C HIS A 95 -5.14 4.57 -4.91
N ALA A 96 -4.41 4.56 -6.03
CA ALA A 96 -4.94 5.00 -7.32
C ALA A 96 -6.17 4.18 -7.72
N THR A 97 -7.17 4.87 -8.27
CA THR A 97 -8.43 4.28 -8.71
C THR A 97 -8.70 4.61 -10.18
N VAL A 98 -9.62 3.87 -10.78
CA VAL A 98 -10.09 4.18 -12.15
C VAL A 98 -10.84 5.51 -12.23
N LEU A 99 -11.18 6.10 -11.09
CA LEU A 99 -11.90 7.38 -10.98
C LEU A 99 -10.98 8.60 -10.87
N ASP A 100 -9.67 8.39 -10.67
CA ASP A 100 -8.68 9.46 -10.57
C ASP A 100 -7.60 9.35 -11.66
N SER A 101 -6.77 10.39 -11.77
CA SER A 101 -5.66 10.46 -12.71
C SER A 101 -4.33 9.95 -12.14
N TYR A 102 -4.35 9.37 -10.95
CA TYR A 102 -3.14 8.94 -10.27
C TYR A 102 -2.51 7.71 -10.95
N VAL A 103 -1.19 7.65 -10.86
CA VAL A 103 -0.42 6.52 -11.36
C VAL A 103 -0.34 5.46 -10.28
N PRO A 104 -0.82 4.25 -10.54
CA PRO A 104 -0.77 3.17 -9.56
C PRO A 104 0.65 2.69 -9.32
N ILE A 105 0.99 2.48 -8.06
CA ILE A 105 2.25 1.88 -7.61
C ILE A 105 1.97 0.80 -6.57
N PRO A 106 2.88 -0.16 -6.37
CA PRO A 106 2.75 -1.14 -5.29
C PRO A 106 2.94 -0.49 -3.91
N HIS A 107 2.33 -1.08 -2.88
CA HIS A 107 2.78 -0.86 -1.51
C HIS A 107 4.14 -1.55 -1.29
N TYR A 108 4.96 -0.96 -0.45
CA TYR A 108 6.14 -1.65 0.08
C TYR A 108 5.70 -2.77 1.03
N SER A 109 6.06 -4.01 0.67
CA SER A 109 5.77 -5.20 1.48
C SER A 109 6.77 -5.32 2.63
N CYS A 110 6.29 -5.56 3.85
CA CYS A 110 7.12 -5.72 5.03
C CYS A 110 6.81 -6.99 5.85
N ASN A 111 5.71 -7.67 5.57
CA ASN A 111 5.31 -8.88 6.27
C ASN A 111 5.44 -10.09 5.35
N TYR A 112 6.68 -10.51 5.09
CA TYR A 112 6.99 -11.74 4.38
C TYR A 112 8.27 -12.35 4.93
N ASP A 113 8.40 -13.66 4.78
CA ASP A 113 9.61 -14.42 5.08
C ASP A 113 9.56 -15.73 4.27
N GLN A 114 10.46 -15.85 3.31
CA GLN A 114 10.51 -16.99 2.39
C GLN A 114 10.73 -18.33 3.11
N ALA A 115 11.29 -18.34 4.33
CA ALA A 115 11.45 -19.55 5.12
C ALA A 115 10.11 -20.23 5.46
N PHE A 116 9.00 -19.49 5.45
CA PHE A 116 7.65 -20.02 5.68
C PHE A 116 6.87 -20.32 4.39
N SER A 117 7.42 -20.05 3.21
CA SER A 117 6.75 -20.34 1.94
C SER A 117 6.86 -21.83 1.63
N ARG A 118 5.72 -22.49 1.46
CA ARG A 118 5.64 -23.90 1.04
C ARG A 118 5.49 -24.02 -0.48
N PRO A 119 5.95 -25.13 -1.09
CA PRO A 119 5.59 -25.46 -2.45
C PRO A 119 4.08 -25.44 -2.65
N TRP A 120 3.65 -25.05 -3.84
CA TRP A 120 2.21 -24.85 -4.13
C TRP A 120 1.34 -26.05 -3.79
N GLU A 121 1.82 -27.25 -4.13
CA GLU A 121 1.10 -28.51 -3.95
C GLU A 121 0.97 -28.90 -2.48
N GLU A 122 1.89 -28.46 -1.64
CA GLU A 122 1.94 -28.77 -0.20
C GLU A 122 1.16 -27.75 0.66
N ARG A 123 0.60 -26.70 0.04
CA ARG A 123 -0.17 -25.69 0.76
C ARG A 123 -1.50 -26.24 1.21
N GLU A 124 -1.74 -26.13 2.50
CA GLU A 124 -2.90 -26.68 3.18
C GLU A 124 -4.20 -25.95 2.80
N TYR A 125 -4.13 -24.60 2.70
CA TYR A 125 -5.33 -23.81 2.48
C TYR A 125 -5.49 -23.43 1.01
N THR A 126 -6.70 -23.69 0.47
CA THR A 126 -7.07 -23.17 -0.85
C THR A 126 -7.25 -21.65 -0.77
N PHE A 127 -8.04 -21.16 0.22
CA PHE A 127 -8.24 -19.72 0.42
C PHE A 127 -7.95 -19.31 1.85
N SER A 128 -7.38 -18.12 2.02
CA SER A 128 -7.28 -17.52 3.34
C SER A 128 -7.52 -16.03 3.38
N PHE A 129 -7.92 -15.55 4.55
CA PHE A 129 -7.95 -14.15 4.92
C PHE A 129 -7.62 -13.98 6.40
N MET A 130 -6.69 -13.08 6.73
CA MET A 130 -6.42 -12.66 8.10
C MET A 130 -6.35 -11.13 8.17
N GLY A 131 -7.17 -10.50 9.00
CA GLY A 131 -7.17 -9.04 9.17
C GLY A 131 -8.42 -8.55 9.90
N SER A 132 -8.48 -7.27 10.20
CA SER A 132 -9.62 -6.65 10.89
C SER A 132 -10.86 -6.62 10.00
N PHE A 133 -11.99 -7.13 10.50
CA PHE A 133 -13.26 -7.17 9.78
C PHE A 133 -14.02 -5.84 9.83
N ILE A 134 -13.70 -4.96 10.78
CA ILE A 134 -14.40 -3.68 10.97
C ILE A 134 -14.10 -2.65 9.88
N THR A 135 -13.01 -2.81 9.14
CA THR A 135 -12.56 -1.81 8.16
C THR A 135 -13.38 -1.76 6.87
N HIS A 136 -14.10 -2.84 6.52
CA HIS A 136 -15.04 -2.86 5.39
C HIS A 136 -16.01 -4.06 5.49
N PRO A 137 -17.32 -3.88 5.17
CA PRO A 137 -18.34 -4.94 5.27
C PRO A 137 -18.03 -6.21 4.45
N VAL A 138 -17.35 -6.08 3.30
CA VAL A 138 -16.98 -7.23 2.46
C VAL A 138 -16.13 -8.27 3.22
N ARG A 139 -15.35 -7.83 4.21
CA ARG A 139 -14.48 -8.73 4.99
C ARG A 139 -15.27 -9.68 5.87
N ARG A 140 -16.41 -9.25 6.41
CA ARG A 140 -17.33 -10.11 7.15
C ARG A 140 -17.98 -11.13 6.23
N LYS A 141 -18.40 -10.72 5.03
CA LYS A 141 -18.96 -11.65 4.02
C LYS A 141 -17.95 -12.73 3.62
N ILE A 142 -16.67 -12.36 3.47
CA ILE A 142 -15.59 -13.30 3.20
C ILE A 142 -15.48 -14.32 4.35
N TYR A 143 -15.52 -13.87 5.60
CA TYR A 143 -15.47 -14.76 6.77
C TYR A 143 -16.62 -15.78 6.73
N GLU A 144 -17.86 -15.32 6.50
CA GLU A 144 -19.03 -16.17 6.43
C GLU A 144 -18.92 -17.26 5.36
N HIS A 145 -18.36 -16.92 4.19
CA HIS A 145 -18.16 -17.87 3.10
C HIS A 145 -17.00 -18.84 3.36
N LEU A 146 -15.88 -18.37 3.90
CA LEU A 146 -14.72 -19.21 4.16
C LEU A 146 -14.95 -20.16 5.34
N SER A 147 -15.72 -19.74 6.37
CA SER A 147 -16.03 -20.56 7.54
C SER A 147 -16.87 -21.80 7.23
N ALA A 148 -17.49 -21.85 6.06
CA ALA A 148 -18.27 -23.00 5.59
C ALA A 148 -17.42 -24.01 4.79
N ARG A 149 -16.10 -23.82 4.71
CA ARG A 149 -15.19 -24.64 3.89
C ARG A 149 -14.07 -25.22 4.74
N ASP A 150 -13.81 -26.50 4.59
CA ASP A 150 -12.75 -27.21 5.34
C ASP A 150 -11.34 -26.88 4.81
N ASP A 151 -11.21 -26.45 3.55
CA ASP A 151 -9.96 -26.12 2.88
C ASP A 151 -9.58 -24.63 2.99
N SER A 152 -10.23 -23.87 3.84
CA SER A 152 -10.10 -22.42 3.88
C SER A 152 -10.11 -21.88 5.30
N VAL A 153 -9.49 -20.71 5.50
CA VAL A 153 -9.42 -20.08 6.82
C VAL A 153 -9.61 -18.57 6.75
N ALA A 154 -10.43 -18.03 7.66
CA ALA A 154 -10.57 -16.60 7.87
C ALA A 154 -10.35 -16.26 9.35
N ILE A 155 -9.52 -15.26 9.62
CA ILE A 155 -9.13 -14.85 10.96
C ILE A 155 -9.38 -13.36 11.13
N ASP A 156 -10.26 -13.01 12.08
CA ASP A 156 -10.42 -11.62 12.52
C ASP A 156 -9.34 -11.27 13.54
N THR A 157 -8.55 -10.26 13.25
CA THR A 157 -7.57 -9.76 14.23
C THR A 157 -8.19 -8.87 15.29
N GLY A 158 -9.46 -8.47 15.12
CA GLY A 158 -10.23 -7.64 16.05
C GLY A 158 -9.71 -6.21 16.20
N MET A 159 -8.60 -5.87 15.54
CA MET A 159 -7.93 -4.58 15.68
C MET A 159 -7.19 -4.22 14.40
N TRP A 160 -6.89 -2.95 14.23
CA TRP A 160 -6.00 -2.49 13.19
C TRP A 160 -4.56 -2.96 13.47
N HIS A 161 -3.78 -3.21 12.43
CA HIS A 161 -2.41 -3.73 12.58
C HIS A 161 -1.44 -2.74 13.28
N PHE A 162 -1.82 -1.49 13.42
CA PHE A 162 -1.08 -0.46 14.18
C PHE A 162 -1.49 -0.38 15.66
N GLU A 163 -2.51 -1.13 16.09
CA GLU A 163 -3.03 -1.09 17.46
C GLU A 163 -2.57 -2.33 18.26
N GLY A 164 -2.39 -2.15 19.55
CA GLY A 164 -2.10 -3.23 20.50
C GLY A 164 -0.66 -3.27 21.00
N HIS A 165 -0.42 -4.17 21.96
CA HIS A 165 0.90 -4.37 22.55
C HIS A 165 1.89 -4.99 21.54
N PRO A 166 3.18 -4.60 21.57
CA PRO A 166 4.21 -5.10 20.64
C PRO A 166 4.27 -6.62 20.51
N GLU A 167 4.15 -7.34 21.62
CA GLU A 167 4.16 -8.81 21.65
C GLU A 167 3.00 -9.42 20.86
N LYS A 168 1.79 -8.86 21.00
CA LYS A 168 0.60 -9.31 20.26
C LYS A 168 0.73 -8.98 18.77
N GLN A 169 1.32 -7.85 18.45
CA GLN A 169 1.59 -7.48 17.05
C GLN A 169 2.60 -8.44 16.41
N GLN A 170 3.66 -8.79 17.13
CA GLN A 170 4.67 -9.73 16.66
C GLN A 170 4.09 -11.13 16.47
N HIS A 171 3.28 -11.63 17.41
CA HIS A 171 2.59 -12.92 17.28
C HIS A 171 1.63 -12.94 16.09
N ASN A 172 0.82 -11.90 15.92
CA ASN A 172 -0.10 -11.79 14.78
C ASN A 172 0.68 -11.69 13.45
N ARG A 173 1.80 -10.98 13.43
CA ARG A 173 2.66 -10.88 12.26
C ARG A 173 3.22 -12.24 11.85
N GLN A 174 3.75 -13.00 12.81
CA GLN A 174 4.29 -14.33 12.57
C GLN A 174 3.19 -15.26 12.01
N ARG A 175 2.06 -15.33 12.68
CA ARG A 175 0.90 -16.11 12.24
C ARG A 175 0.40 -15.73 10.84
N TYR A 176 0.43 -14.44 10.53
CA TYR A 176 0.03 -13.93 9.23
C TYR A 176 0.99 -14.40 8.12
N ILE A 177 2.31 -14.32 8.35
CA ILE A 177 3.33 -14.77 7.40
C ILE A 177 3.21 -16.27 7.14
N GLU A 178 3.09 -17.07 8.20
CA GLU A 178 2.89 -18.53 8.11
C GLU A 178 1.62 -18.87 7.32
N LEU A 179 0.53 -18.16 7.58
CA LEU A 179 -0.71 -18.34 6.84
C LEU A 179 -0.55 -18.05 5.35
N LEU A 180 0.07 -16.92 4.98
CA LEU A 180 0.33 -16.59 3.59
C LEU A 180 1.18 -17.66 2.88
N GLY A 181 2.24 -18.14 3.54
CA GLY A 181 3.13 -19.17 3.00
C GLY A 181 2.46 -20.54 2.83
N ASN A 182 1.36 -20.79 3.54
CA ASN A 182 0.60 -22.03 3.51
C ASN A 182 -0.74 -21.93 2.74
N THR A 183 -0.94 -20.83 2.01
CA THR A 183 -2.19 -20.54 1.28
C THR A 183 -1.92 -20.47 -0.23
N LYS A 184 -2.79 -21.09 -1.03
CA LYS A 184 -2.77 -20.99 -2.49
C LYS A 184 -3.29 -19.63 -2.97
N TYR A 185 -4.46 -19.22 -2.53
CA TYR A 185 -5.14 -18.00 -2.93
C TYR A 185 -5.43 -17.11 -1.71
N SER A 186 -4.67 -16.03 -1.55
CA SER A 186 -4.88 -15.08 -0.47
C SER A 186 -5.94 -14.04 -0.86
N LEU A 187 -7.06 -14.01 -0.13
CA LEU A 187 -8.08 -12.99 -0.37
C LEU A 187 -7.59 -11.63 0.08
N CYS A 188 -7.62 -10.68 -0.83
CA CYS A 188 -7.12 -9.32 -0.66
C CYS A 188 -8.26 -8.29 -0.75
N PRO A 189 -9.23 -8.34 0.18
CA PRO A 189 -10.32 -7.38 0.18
C PRO A 189 -9.81 -5.99 0.55
N ARG A 190 -10.44 -4.99 -0.07
CA ARG A 190 -10.27 -3.61 0.36
C ARG A 190 -10.51 -3.46 1.86
N GLY A 191 -9.89 -2.46 2.45
CA GLY A 191 -10.21 -1.98 3.78
C GLY A 191 -10.86 -0.61 3.70
N THR A 192 -10.44 0.31 4.57
CA THR A 192 -10.85 1.73 4.53
C THR A 192 -10.47 2.36 3.18
N GLY A 193 -9.30 2.05 2.63
CA GLY A 193 -8.89 2.44 1.28
C GLY A 193 -9.17 1.36 0.23
N PRO A 194 -9.07 1.69 -1.08
CA PRO A 194 -9.29 0.75 -2.18
C PRO A 194 -8.21 -0.33 -2.29
N SER A 195 -6.99 -0.04 -1.85
CA SER A 195 -5.84 -0.97 -1.92
C SER A 195 -5.66 -1.76 -0.64
N SER A 196 -4.92 -2.86 -0.75
CA SER A 196 -4.48 -3.68 0.37
C SER A 196 -3.01 -4.04 0.20
N ILE A 197 -2.20 -3.80 1.24
CA ILE A 197 -0.79 -4.21 1.27
C ILE A 197 -0.63 -5.74 1.10
N ARG A 198 -1.64 -6.50 1.53
CA ARG A 198 -1.68 -7.97 1.39
C ARG A 198 -1.49 -8.45 -0.05
N ILE A 199 -1.90 -7.69 -1.05
CA ILE A 199 -1.69 -8.04 -2.46
C ILE A 199 -0.20 -8.34 -2.70
N TRP A 200 0.65 -7.45 -2.23
CA TRP A 200 2.10 -7.52 -2.45
C TRP A 200 2.78 -8.52 -1.51
N GLU A 201 2.29 -8.63 -0.28
CA GLU A 201 2.77 -9.62 0.69
C GLU A 201 2.42 -11.05 0.28
N ALA A 202 1.21 -11.28 -0.24
CA ALA A 202 0.82 -12.57 -0.80
C ALA A 202 1.71 -12.97 -1.98
N MET A 203 1.96 -12.06 -2.92
CA MET A 203 2.88 -12.29 -4.04
C MET A 203 4.30 -12.61 -3.56
N ALA A 204 4.81 -11.87 -2.58
CA ALA A 204 6.13 -12.12 -1.98
C ALA A 204 6.23 -13.50 -1.32
N MET A 205 5.12 -14.06 -0.84
CA MET A 205 5.04 -15.41 -0.24
C MET A 205 4.65 -16.49 -1.27
N GLY A 206 4.57 -16.17 -2.57
CA GLY A 206 4.17 -17.09 -3.61
C GLY A 206 2.71 -17.55 -3.53
N SER A 207 1.85 -16.83 -2.79
CA SER A 207 0.40 -17.00 -2.78
C SER A 207 -0.22 -16.14 -3.87
N CYS A 208 -1.23 -16.64 -4.58
CA CYS A 208 -1.94 -15.88 -5.60
C CYS A 208 -2.91 -14.88 -4.94
N PRO A 209 -2.75 -13.56 -5.12
CA PRO A 209 -3.66 -12.60 -4.53
C PRO A 209 -5.00 -12.56 -5.29
N VAL A 210 -6.11 -12.71 -4.56
CA VAL A 210 -7.46 -12.51 -5.08
C VAL A 210 -7.94 -11.13 -4.66
N ILE A 211 -7.93 -10.18 -5.59
CA ILE A 211 -8.23 -8.78 -5.32
C ILE A 211 -9.76 -8.59 -5.28
N ILE A 212 -10.25 -8.03 -4.17
CA ILE A 212 -11.68 -7.73 -3.96
C ILE A 212 -11.80 -6.24 -3.65
N SER A 213 -11.88 -5.44 -4.69
CA SER A 213 -12.00 -3.98 -4.63
C SER A 213 -12.65 -3.44 -5.90
N ASP A 214 -13.59 -2.51 -5.76
CA ASP A 214 -14.43 -2.05 -6.87
C ASP A 214 -13.70 -1.13 -7.86
N PHE A 215 -12.78 -0.31 -7.39
CA PHE A 215 -12.20 0.78 -8.19
C PHE A 215 -10.67 0.80 -8.19
N LEU A 216 -10.02 -0.17 -7.58
CA LEU A 216 -8.55 -0.19 -7.51
C LEU A 216 -7.96 -0.29 -8.91
N LYS A 217 -7.04 0.62 -9.22
CA LYS A 217 -6.22 0.58 -10.42
C LYS A 217 -4.90 -0.13 -10.10
N MET A 218 -4.62 -1.21 -10.78
CA MET A 218 -3.40 -1.98 -10.55
C MET A 218 -2.23 -1.44 -11.36
N PRO A 219 -1.01 -1.43 -10.79
CA PRO A 219 0.19 -1.20 -11.59
C PRO A 219 0.31 -2.29 -12.66
N LEU A 220 0.81 -1.91 -13.85
CA LEU A 220 1.05 -2.86 -14.96
C LEU A 220 -0.20 -3.61 -15.43
N GLU A 221 -1.40 -3.07 -15.21
CA GLU A 221 -2.65 -3.75 -15.56
C GLU A 221 -2.73 -4.08 -17.07
N LYS A 222 -2.22 -3.18 -17.93
CA LYS A 222 -2.21 -3.40 -19.37
C LYS A 222 -1.27 -4.53 -19.78
N GLU A 223 -0.13 -4.65 -19.14
CA GLU A 223 0.86 -5.69 -19.40
C GLU A 223 0.39 -7.05 -18.90
N LEU A 224 -0.34 -7.09 -17.79
CA LEU A 224 -0.87 -8.32 -17.21
C LEU A 224 -2.14 -8.85 -17.91
N SER A 225 -2.89 -7.96 -18.58
CA SER A 225 -4.12 -8.36 -19.29
C SER A 225 -3.90 -8.94 -20.67
N THR A 226 -2.66 -8.95 -21.18
CA THR A 226 -2.29 -9.47 -22.51
C THR A 226 -1.67 -10.87 -22.47
N THR A 227 -1.58 -11.47 -21.30
CA THR A 227 -1.13 -12.86 -21.08
C THR A 227 -2.30 -13.78 -20.75
#